data_d6f1afce019643e19b84d2b0094fbe72
#
_entry.id   d6f1afce019643e19b84d2b0094fbe72
#
_cell.length_a   1.000
_cell.length_b   1.000
_cell.length_c   1.000
_cell.angle_alpha   90.00
_cell.angle_beta   90.00
_cell.angle_gamma   90.00
#
_symmetry.space_group_name_H-M   'P 1'
#
loop_
_entity.id
_entity.type
_entity.pdbx_description
1 polymer ?
#
loop_
_entity_poly.entity_id
_entity_poly.type
_entity_poly.pdbx_seq_one_letter_code
_entity_poly.pdbx_strand_id
1 'polypeptide(L)'
;SMTSQPESIERVLALLDGLEDVTHRAMMGEYILYYRGKVVGGIYDDRFLLKITPASQRLLPDAACATPYEGAKEMLLVEVEDREVLRDVMDAMWEDLPAPKRKK
;
A
#
# COMPACT_ATOMS: atom_id res chain seq x y z
N SER A 1 5.45 -11.78 -15.03
CA SER A 1 4.01 -11.64 -15.10
C SER A 1 3.61 -10.28 -14.55
N MET A 2 2.56 -9.73 -15.11
CA MET A 2 2.06 -8.42 -14.68
C MET A 2 0.78 -8.57 -13.85
N THR A 3 0.58 -9.73 -13.23
CA THR A 3 -0.58 -9.97 -12.38
C THR A 3 -0.14 -10.48 -11.03
N SER A 4 -0.95 -10.19 -10.01
CA SER A 4 -0.71 -10.68 -8.66
C SER A 4 -1.61 -11.86 -8.37
N GLN A 5 -1.08 -12.81 -7.61
CA GLN A 5 -1.83 -13.99 -7.20
C GLN A 5 -2.77 -13.63 -6.05
N PRO A 6 -3.93 -14.32 -5.93
CA PRO A 6 -4.83 -14.05 -4.81
C PRO A 6 -4.17 -14.18 -3.45
N GLU A 7 -3.20 -15.08 -3.33
CA GLU A 7 -2.49 -15.27 -2.07
C GLU A 7 -1.75 -14.02 -1.62
N SER A 8 -1.29 -13.21 -2.59
CA SER A 8 -0.55 -12.00 -2.24
C SER A 8 -1.44 -10.97 -1.56
N ILE A 9 -2.65 -10.74 -2.09
CA ILE A 9 -3.56 -9.80 -1.43
C ILE A 9 -4.01 -10.34 -0.08
N GLU A 10 -4.25 -11.64 0.03
CA GLU A 10 -4.64 -12.23 1.30
C GLU A 10 -3.56 -12.08 2.35
N ARG A 11 -2.28 -12.28 1.96
CA ARG A 11 -1.17 -12.11 2.89
C ARG A 11 -1.07 -10.66 3.38
N VAL A 12 -1.22 -9.71 2.47
CA VAL A 12 -1.14 -8.30 2.84
C VAL A 12 -2.31 -7.92 3.77
N LEU A 13 -3.52 -8.37 3.45
CA LEU A 13 -4.66 -8.07 4.31
C LEU A 13 -4.48 -8.66 5.70
N ALA A 14 -3.85 -9.83 5.81
CA ALA A 14 -3.56 -10.42 7.12
C ALA A 14 -2.55 -9.56 7.90
N LEU A 15 -1.56 -9.00 7.23
CA LEU A 15 -0.61 -8.11 7.87
C LEU A 15 -1.28 -6.83 8.38
N LEU A 16 -2.33 -6.40 7.72
CA LEU A 16 -3.04 -5.17 8.07
C LEU A 16 -4.28 -5.43 8.92
N ASP A 17 -4.48 -6.68 9.32
CA ASP A 17 -5.59 -7.02 10.19
C ASP A 17 -5.47 -6.27 11.50
N GLY A 18 -6.59 -5.73 11.99
CA GLY A 18 -6.59 -4.89 13.17
C GLY A 18 -6.71 -3.41 12.84
N LEU A 19 -6.42 -3.03 11.60
CA LEU A 19 -6.75 -1.69 11.13
C LEU A 19 -8.17 -1.71 10.60
N GLU A 20 -8.93 -0.68 10.95
CA GLU A 20 -10.30 -0.55 10.44
C GLU A 20 -10.27 0.09 9.08
N ASP A 21 -11.21 -0.31 8.22
CA ASP A 21 -11.47 0.38 6.97
C ASP A 21 -10.32 0.26 5.97
N VAL A 22 -9.69 -0.92 5.92
CA VAL A 22 -8.77 -1.27 4.83
C VAL A 22 -9.60 -1.98 3.76
N THR A 23 -9.58 -1.45 2.56
CA THR A 23 -10.30 -2.05 1.43
C THR A 23 -9.37 -2.15 0.24
N HIS A 24 -9.78 -2.93 -0.75
CA HIS A 24 -8.98 -3.09 -1.95
C HIS A 24 -9.89 -3.20 -3.16
N ARG A 25 -9.31 -2.97 -4.32
CA ARG A 25 -10.03 -3.07 -5.57
C ARG A 25 -9.11 -3.69 -6.62
N ALA A 26 -9.63 -4.73 -7.28
CA ALA A 26 -8.90 -5.34 -8.38
C ALA A 26 -8.91 -4.41 -9.58
N MET A 27 -7.78 -4.31 -10.26
CA MET A 27 -7.67 -3.48 -11.45
C MET A 27 -6.59 -4.06 -12.34
N MET A 28 -6.99 -4.57 -13.50
CA MET A 28 -6.08 -5.08 -14.52
C MET A 28 -5.10 -6.13 -13.98
N GLY A 29 -5.62 -7.02 -13.13
CA GLY A 29 -4.83 -8.11 -12.55
C GLY A 29 -4.03 -7.74 -11.31
N GLU A 30 -4.07 -6.48 -10.91
CA GLU A 30 -3.40 -6.02 -9.72
C GLU A 30 -4.42 -5.50 -8.71
N TYR A 31 -3.96 -5.03 -7.56
CA TYR A 31 -4.86 -4.56 -6.52
C TYR A 31 -4.46 -3.18 -6.04
N ILE A 32 -5.44 -2.28 -5.98
CA ILE A 32 -5.25 -0.97 -5.34
C ILE A 32 -5.72 -1.12 -3.90
N LEU A 33 -4.93 -0.57 -2.98
CA LEU A 33 -5.20 -0.68 -1.56
C LEU A 33 -5.59 0.69 -1.00
N TYR A 34 -6.69 0.70 -0.26
CA TYR A 34 -7.22 1.93 0.35
C TYR A 34 -7.20 1.78 1.86
N TYR A 35 -6.96 2.88 2.53
CA TYR A 35 -7.09 2.96 3.98
C TYR A 35 -7.92 4.19 4.30
N ARG A 36 -9.05 3.97 4.96
CA ARG A 36 -9.96 5.05 5.36
C ARG A 36 -10.23 5.99 4.19
N GLY A 37 -10.50 5.42 3.03
CA GLY A 37 -10.90 6.14 1.84
C GLY A 37 -9.78 6.71 0.99
N LYS A 38 -8.53 6.63 1.43
CA LYS A 38 -7.41 7.16 0.64
C LYS A 38 -6.61 6.01 0.06
N VAL A 39 -6.13 6.18 -1.18
CA VAL A 39 -5.24 5.21 -1.80
C VAL A 39 -3.90 5.28 -1.09
N VAL A 40 -3.45 4.19 -0.51
CA VAL A 40 -2.15 4.15 0.19
C VAL A 40 -1.10 3.40 -0.61
N GLY A 41 -1.51 2.53 -1.52
CA GLY A 41 -0.57 1.73 -2.29
C GLY A 41 -1.30 0.64 -3.02
N GLY A 42 -0.67 -0.52 -3.13
CA GLY A 42 -1.30 -1.65 -3.80
C GLY A 42 -0.40 -2.86 -3.81
N ILE A 43 -0.87 -3.90 -4.49
CA ILE A 43 -0.11 -5.12 -4.71
C ILE A 43 0.10 -5.25 -6.22
N TYR A 44 1.36 -5.24 -6.63
CA TYR A 44 1.74 -5.22 -8.05
C TYR A 44 2.79 -6.29 -8.28
N ASP A 45 2.46 -7.27 -9.10
CA ASP A 45 3.36 -8.41 -9.39
C ASP A 45 3.81 -9.06 -8.07
N ASP A 46 2.82 -9.29 -7.19
CA ASP A 46 2.99 -9.93 -5.88
C ASP A 46 3.83 -9.12 -4.90
N ARG A 47 4.08 -7.84 -5.20
CA ARG A 47 4.84 -6.96 -4.31
C ARG A 47 3.88 -5.99 -3.61
N PHE A 48 4.05 -5.84 -2.30
CA PHE A 48 3.28 -4.87 -1.52
C PHE A 48 4.01 -3.53 -1.59
N LEU A 49 3.40 -2.55 -2.25
CA LEU A 49 4.00 -1.23 -2.43
C LEU A 49 3.14 -0.18 -1.74
N LEU A 50 3.78 0.75 -1.04
CA LEU A 50 3.11 1.88 -0.41
C LEU A 50 3.61 3.17 -1.03
N LYS A 51 2.74 4.16 -1.11
CA LYS A 51 3.13 5.48 -1.60
C LYS A 51 4.23 6.09 -0.74
N ILE A 52 5.11 6.85 -1.38
CA ILE A 52 6.17 7.55 -0.68
C ILE A 52 5.59 8.84 -0.12
N THR A 53 5.58 8.95 1.20
CA THR A 53 5.19 10.18 1.90
C THR A 53 6.26 10.47 2.94
N PRO A 54 6.29 11.66 3.53
CA PRO A 54 7.24 11.92 4.61
C PRO A 54 7.14 10.88 5.73
N ALA A 55 5.92 10.49 6.10
CA ALA A 55 5.74 9.52 7.18
C ALA A 55 6.18 8.12 6.78
N SER A 56 5.82 7.66 5.56
CA SER A 56 6.21 6.31 5.18
C SER A 56 7.72 6.19 5.03
N GLN A 57 8.39 7.23 4.52
CA GLN A 57 9.86 7.22 4.44
C GLN A 57 10.50 7.20 5.82
N ARG A 58 9.94 7.96 6.76
CA ARG A 58 10.48 8.02 8.11
C ARG A 58 10.34 6.71 8.85
N LEU A 59 9.19 6.05 8.69
CA LEU A 59 8.88 4.85 9.45
C LEU A 59 9.33 3.57 8.77
N LEU A 60 9.67 3.63 7.48
CA LEU A 60 10.24 2.52 6.74
C LEU A 60 11.57 2.97 6.12
N PRO A 61 12.55 3.33 6.97
CA PRO A 61 13.76 3.98 6.44
C PRO A 61 14.62 3.08 5.58
N ASP A 62 14.50 1.76 5.75
CA ASP A 62 15.31 0.81 4.98
C ASP A 62 14.60 0.25 3.76
N ALA A 63 13.37 0.70 3.49
CA ALA A 63 12.62 0.16 2.36
C ALA A 63 13.22 0.63 1.04
N ALA A 64 13.38 -0.31 0.11
CA ALA A 64 13.80 0.02 -1.24
C ALA A 64 12.64 0.67 -1.99
N CYS A 65 12.97 1.42 -3.03
CA CYS A 65 11.96 1.95 -3.94
C CYS A 65 11.74 0.99 -5.09
N ALA A 66 10.52 0.96 -5.59
CA ALA A 66 10.17 0.15 -6.73
C ALA A 66 9.02 0.80 -7.46
N THR A 67 8.91 0.57 -8.76
CA THR A 67 7.77 1.08 -9.51
C THR A 67 6.72 -0.02 -9.62
N PRO A 68 5.44 0.34 -9.51
CA PRO A 68 4.39 -0.67 -9.67
C PRO A 68 4.33 -1.24 -11.08
N TYR A 69 4.68 -0.43 -12.07
CA TYR A 69 4.78 -0.85 -13.47
C TYR A 69 5.66 0.17 -14.18
N GLU A 70 6.09 -0.19 -15.38
CA GLU A 70 7.03 0.64 -16.13
C GLU A 70 6.43 2.02 -16.39
N GLY A 71 7.19 3.06 -16.10
CA GLY A 71 6.78 4.44 -16.32
C GLY A 71 6.00 5.04 -15.16
N ALA A 72 5.65 4.27 -14.15
CA ALA A 72 4.91 4.77 -13.01
C ALA A 72 5.85 5.44 -12.00
N LYS A 73 5.26 6.22 -11.11
CA LYS A 73 5.98 6.85 -10.02
C LYS A 73 6.47 5.80 -9.03
N GLU A 74 7.64 6.01 -8.47
CA GLU A 74 8.21 5.09 -7.49
C GLU A 74 7.35 5.02 -6.23
N MET A 75 7.39 3.86 -5.60
CA MET A 75 6.74 3.59 -4.33
C MET A 75 7.73 2.85 -3.44
N LEU A 76 7.38 2.64 -2.18
CA LEU A 76 8.22 1.89 -1.26
C LEU A 76 7.84 0.41 -1.31
N LEU A 77 8.84 -0.46 -1.40
CA LEU A 77 8.63 -1.89 -1.35
C LEU A 77 8.59 -2.32 0.11
N VAL A 78 7.43 -2.82 0.53
CA VAL A 78 7.21 -3.20 1.92
C VAL A 78 7.56 -4.66 2.10
N GLU A 79 8.63 -4.91 2.85
CA GLU A 79 9.07 -6.26 3.15
C GLU A 79 9.01 -6.58 4.64
N VAL A 80 8.72 -5.57 5.49
CA VAL A 80 8.54 -5.84 6.90
C VAL A 80 7.25 -6.59 7.12
N GLU A 81 7.24 -7.47 8.11
CA GLU A 81 6.06 -8.24 8.47
C GLU A 81 5.59 -7.92 9.89
N ASP A 82 6.11 -6.87 10.47
CA ASP A 82 5.73 -6.41 11.81
C ASP A 82 4.43 -5.64 11.70
N ARG A 83 3.36 -6.20 12.27
CA ARG A 83 2.02 -5.62 12.15
C ARG A 83 1.90 -4.29 12.86
N GLU A 84 2.62 -4.09 13.97
CA GLU A 84 2.58 -2.82 14.67
C GLU A 84 3.27 -1.72 13.89
N VAL A 85 4.41 -2.04 13.26
CA VAL A 85 5.10 -1.07 12.41
C VAL A 85 4.18 -0.66 11.25
N LEU A 86 3.53 -1.64 10.61
CA LEU A 86 2.66 -1.34 9.48
C LEU A 86 1.45 -0.52 9.90
N ARG A 87 0.89 -0.78 11.09
CA ARG A 87 -0.18 0.04 11.60
C ARG A 87 0.25 1.49 11.77
N ASP A 88 1.43 1.70 12.35
CA ASP A 88 1.94 3.05 12.55
C ASP A 88 2.19 3.75 11.23
N VAL A 89 2.74 3.03 10.25
CA VAL A 89 2.98 3.59 8.92
C VAL A 89 1.66 4.02 8.29
N MET A 90 0.67 3.15 8.31
CA MET A 90 -0.62 3.43 7.67
C MET A 90 -1.29 4.64 8.31
N ASP A 91 -1.30 4.71 9.64
CA ASP A 91 -1.94 5.83 10.33
C ASP A 91 -1.19 7.14 10.08
N ALA A 92 0.13 7.11 10.12
CA ALA A 92 0.90 8.34 9.95
C ALA A 92 0.88 8.82 8.49
N MET A 93 1.02 7.91 7.54
CA MET A 93 1.03 8.32 6.13
C MET A 93 -0.34 8.78 5.66
N TRP A 94 -1.41 8.33 6.32
CA TRP A 94 -2.76 8.76 5.95
C TRP A 94 -2.89 10.28 6.00
N GLU A 95 -2.27 10.91 7.01
CA GLU A 95 -2.31 12.36 7.15
C GLU A 95 -1.60 13.09 6.02
N ASP A 96 -0.62 12.43 5.40
CA ASP A 96 0.17 13.03 4.32
C ASP A 96 -0.52 12.94 2.96
N LEU A 97 -1.56 12.13 2.84
CA LEU A 97 -2.17 11.85 1.55
C LEU A 97 -3.34 12.79 1.28
N PRO A 98 -3.61 13.08 0.01
CA PRO A 98 -4.74 13.94 -0.32
C PRO A 98 -6.07 13.30 0.02
N ALA A 99 -7.07 14.13 0.26
CA ALA A 99 -8.41 13.64 0.53
C ALA A 99 -8.94 12.86 -0.67
N PRO A 100 -9.86 11.91 -0.45
CA PRO A 100 -10.46 11.20 -1.56
C PRO A 100 -11.19 12.15 -2.48
N LYS A 101 -11.19 11.83 -3.77
CA LYS A 101 -11.92 12.65 -4.73
C LYS A 101 -13.41 12.53 -4.47
N ARG A 102 -14.09 13.67 -4.55
CA ARG A 102 -15.53 13.67 -4.46
C ARG A 102 -16.14 13.16 -5.73
N LYS A 103 -17.20 12.39 -5.58
CA LYS A 103 -18.04 12.05 -6.72
C LYS A 103 -19.02 13.18 -7.00
N LYS A 104 -19.25 13.39 -8.23
CA LYS A 104 -20.23 14.37 -8.67
C LYS A 104 -21.56 13.73 -8.96
#